data_5090f7a4b4dbd9c694a736e4ed709ee1
#
_entry.id   5090f7a4b4dbd9c694a736e4ed709ee1
#
_cell.length_a   1.000
_cell.length_b   1.000
_cell.length_c   1.000
_cell.angle_alpha   90.00
_cell.angle_beta   90.00
_cell.angle_gamma   90.00
#
_symmetry.space_group_name_H-M   'P 1'
#
loop_
_entity.id
_entity.type
_entity.pdbx_description
1 polymer ?
#
loop_
_entity_poly.entity_id
_entity_poly.type
_entity_poly.pdbx_seq_one_letter_code
_entity_poly.pdbx_strand_id
1 'polypeptide(L)'
;MAGRNHLFVPGPTNTPHEVLSAMHVLMEDHRSPIFPNLLKPILEDLKKIFRTEAGQCFVFPATGTAGWEVALTNCLNQGDKVLIYRFGQFGHLWAEAAKKLGFDVEVHEIEWGKGIPFF
;
A
#
# COMPACT_ATOMS: atom_id res chain seq x y z
N MET A 1 -15.28 -30.47 14.55
CA MET A 1 -14.35 -29.32 14.66
C MET A 1 -14.51 -28.48 13.39
N ALA A 2 -14.78 -27.20 13.52
CA ALA A 2 -14.75 -26.32 12.37
C ALA A 2 -13.29 -26.23 11.87
N GLY A 3 -13.07 -26.45 10.57
CA GLY A 3 -11.75 -26.31 9.96
C GLY A 3 -11.26 -24.86 10.01
N ARG A 4 -10.03 -24.61 9.62
CA ARG A 4 -9.49 -23.26 9.49
C ARG A 4 -10.21 -22.52 8.36
N ASN A 5 -10.81 -21.37 8.64
CA ASN A 5 -11.39 -20.53 7.61
C ASN A 5 -10.28 -19.97 6.71
N HIS A 6 -10.40 -20.17 5.41
CA HIS A 6 -9.53 -19.58 4.41
C HIS A 6 -10.26 -18.47 3.67
N LEU A 7 -9.64 -17.31 3.59
CA LEU A 7 -10.17 -16.15 2.87
C LEU A 7 -9.63 -16.13 1.44
N PHE A 8 -10.54 -16.12 0.47
CA PHE A 8 -10.22 -16.04 -0.96
C PHE A 8 -10.63 -14.67 -1.51
N VAL A 9 -10.16 -13.62 -0.85
CA VAL A 9 -10.45 -12.22 -1.18
C VAL A 9 -9.16 -11.41 -1.16
N PRO A 10 -9.07 -10.28 -1.88
CA PRO A 10 -7.88 -9.41 -1.86
C PRO A 10 -7.54 -8.86 -0.48
N GLY A 11 -8.52 -8.79 0.40
CA GLY A 11 -8.40 -8.37 1.81
C GLY A 11 -9.76 -8.38 2.49
N PRO A 12 -9.81 -8.67 3.80
CA PRO A 12 -8.70 -9.11 4.65
C PRO A 12 -8.16 -10.48 4.28
N THR A 13 -6.91 -10.78 4.64
CA THR A 13 -6.26 -12.06 4.38
C THR A 13 -6.02 -12.85 5.66
N ASN A 14 -5.78 -14.14 5.53
CA ASN A 14 -5.31 -14.94 6.65
C ASN A 14 -3.90 -14.53 7.03
N THR A 15 -3.73 -14.06 8.25
CA THR A 15 -2.40 -13.72 8.78
C THR A 15 -1.69 -15.00 9.26
N PRO A 16 -0.41 -15.22 8.89
CA PRO A 16 0.38 -16.32 9.41
C PRO A 16 0.43 -16.33 10.95
N HIS A 17 0.48 -17.54 11.52
CA HIS A 17 0.45 -17.69 12.99
C HIS A 17 1.63 -17.01 13.68
N GLU A 18 2.80 -17.04 13.07
CA GLU A 18 4.01 -16.40 13.55
C GLU A 18 3.84 -14.88 13.67
N VAL A 19 3.18 -14.27 12.69
CA VAL A 19 2.89 -12.83 12.70
C VAL A 19 1.86 -12.49 13.78
N LEU A 20 0.78 -13.29 13.89
CA LEU A 20 -0.23 -13.10 14.95
C LEU A 20 0.41 -13.24 16.34
N SER A 21 1.28 -14.21 16.53
CA SER A 21 1.97 -14.42 17.80
C SER A 21 2.92 -13.26 18.13
N ALA A 22 3.61 -12.72 17.13
CA ALA A 22 4.49 -11.55 17.30
C ALA A 22 3.71 -10.26 17.66
N MET A 23 2.44 -10.18 17.27
CA MET A 23 1.57 -9.05 17.65
C MET A 23 1.04 -9.15 19.09
N HIS A 24 1.21 -10.31 19.75
CA HIS A 24 0.69 -10.57 21.10
C HIS A 24 1.66 -10.06 22.18
N VAL A 25 1.95 -8.78 22.17
CA VAL A 25 2.86 -8.10 23.09
C VAL A 25 2.15 -6.96 23.80
N LEU A 26 2.68 -6.55 24.94
CA LEU A 26 2.18 -5.38 25.67
C LEU A 26 2.35 -4.12 24.81
N MET A 27 1.45 -3.17 25.02
CA MET A 27 1.53 -1.87 24.36
C MET A 27 2.78 -1.12 24.85
N GLU A 28 3.49 -0.52 23.89
CA GLU A 28 4.69 0.27 24.15
C GLU A 28 4.37 1.76 23.99
N ASP A 29 4.95 2.58 24.87
CA ASP A 29 4.88 4.02 24.72
C ASP A 29 5.84 4.48 23.60
N HIS A 30 5.28 4.97 22.51
CA HIS A 30 6.05 5.47 21.35
C HIS A 30 6.95 6.67 21.68
N ARG A 31 6.77 7.32 22.84
CA ARG A 31 7.64 8.40 23.35
C ARG A 31 8.70 7.88 24.31
N SER A 32 8.65 6.60 24.66
CA SER A 32 9.66 5.98 25.53
C SER A 32 11.04 6.06 24.90
N PRO A 33 12.10 6.32 25.68
CA PRO A 33 13.48 6.32 25.19
C PRO A 33 13.95 4.95 24.68
N ILE A 34 13.24 3.87 25.02
CA ILE A 34 13.53 2.52 24.52
C ILE A 34 12.82 2.19 23.19
N PHE A 35 11.76 2.90 22.83
CA PHE A 35 11.00 2.66 21.58
C PHE A 35 11.87 2.69 20.32
N PRO A 36 12.88 3.57 20.19
CA PRO A 36 13.79 3.53 19.04
C PRO A 36 14.53 2.21 18.88
N ASN A 37 14.74 1.43 19.94
CA ASN A 37 15.39 0.11 19.85
C ASN A 37 14.49 -0.91 19.13
N LEU A 38 13.18 -0.72 19.18
CA LEU A 38 12.23 -1.50 18.41
C LEU A 38 12.12 -0.98 16.95
N LEU A 39 12.01 0.32 16.76
CA LEU A 39 11.70 0.93 15.46
C LEU A 39 12.89 0.93 14.50
N LYS A 40 14.10 1.26 14.97
CA LYS A 40 15.29 1.38 14.10
C LYS A 40 15.60 0.10 13.31
N PRO A 41 15.64 -1.09 13.92
CA PRO A 41 15.85 -2.34 13.17
C PRO A 41 14.78 -2.56 12.08
N ILE A 42 13.52 -2.23 12.36
CA ILE A 42 12.42 -2.35 11.39
C ILE A 42 12.67 -1.46 10.18
N LEU A 43 13.06 -0.20 10.37
CA LEU A 43 13.36 0.73 9.28
C LEU A 43 14.54 0.26 8.42
N GLU A 44 15.58 -0.32 9.03
CA GLU A 44 16.71 -0.87 8.29
C GLU A 44 16.32 -2.16 7.52
N ASP A 45 15.49 -3.01 8.08
CA ASP A 45 15.00 -4.22 7.40
C ASP A 45 14.05 -3.87 6.23
N LEU A 46 13.26 -2.80 6.35
CA LEU A 46 12.43 -2.30 5.25
C LEU A 46 13.26 -1.90 4.03
N LYS A 47 14.47 -1.35 4.20
CA LYS A 47 15.37 -1.05 3.08
C LYS A 47 15.68 -2.29 2.25
N LYS A 48 15.86 -3.46 2.88
CA LYS A 48 16.10 -4.73 2.18
C LYS A 48 14.90 -5.13 1.33
N ILE A 49 13.67 -4.93 1.83
CA ILE A 49 12.42 -5.19 1.09
C ILE A 49 12.31 -4.27 -0.13
N PHE A 50 12.59 -2.99 0.04
CA PHE A 50 12.60 -2.00 -1.04
C PHE A 50 13.84 -2.02 -1.93
N ARG A 51 14.83 -2.87 -1.59
CA ARG A 51 16.10 -3.00 -2.34
C ARG A 51 16.81 -1.65 -2.52
N THR A 52 16.89 -0.87 -1.46
CA THR A 52 17.57 0.43 -1.43
C THR A 52 18.62 0.48 -0.33
N GLU A 53 19.79 1.07 -0.63
CA GLU A 53 20.84 1.31 0.37
C GLU A 53 20.81 2.77 0.85
N ALA A 54 20.56 3.70 -0.08
CA ALA A 54 20.59 5.14 0.18
C ALA A 54 19.21 5.72 0.56
N GLY A 55 18.12 5.02 0.25
CA GLY A 55 16.76 5.48 0.52
C GLY A 55 16.45 5.50 2.02
N GLN A 56 15.56 6.40 2.41
CA GLN A 56 15.01 6.43 3.76
C GLN A 56 13.59 5.86 3.75
N CYS A 57 13.32 4.90 4.65
CA CYS A 57 12.00 4.32 4.82
C CYS A 57 11.22 5.06 5.89
N PHE A 58 9.92 5.23 5.64
CA PHE A 58 8.95 5.80 6.57
C PHE A 58 7.80 4.82 6.76
N VAL A 59 7.25 4.76 7.96
CA VAL A 59 6.09 3.93 8.30
C VAL A 59 4.96 4.82 8.77
N PHE A 60 3.82 4.72 8.08
CA PHE A 60 2.60 5.44 8.44
C PHE A 60 1.45 4.46 8.62
N PRO A 61 0.66 4.58 9.69
CA PRO A 61 -0.59 3.84 9.80
C PRO A 61 -1.59 4.42 8.81
N ALA A 62 -1.95 3.65 7.79
CA ALA A 62 -2.83 4.11 6.73
C ALA A 62 -3.49 2.94 5.99
N THR A 63 -4.38 3.26 5.05
CA THR A 63 -4.97 2.31 4.10
C THR A 63 -4.19 2.29 2.79
N GLY A 64 -4.46 1.29 1.91
CA GLY A 64 -3.89 1.25 0.56
C GLY A 64 -4.19 2.51 -0.28
N THR A 65 -5.32 3.16 -0.03
CA THR A 65 -5.70 4.42 -0.71
C THR A 65 -4.70 5.55 -0.40
N ALA A 66 -4.20 5.63 0.84
CA ALA A 66 -3.16 6.59 1.19
C ALA A 66 -1.85 6.33 0.41
N GLY A 67 -1.55 5.06 0.09
CA GLY A 67 -0.42 4.71 -0.77
C GLY A 67 -0.55 5.29 -2.18
N TRP A 68 -1.75 5.32 -2.73
CA TRP A 68 -2.00 5.98 -4.02
C TRP A 68 -1.76 7.49 -3.97
N GLU A 69 -2.28 8.14 -2.93
CA GLU A 69 -2.09 9.57 -2.71
C GLU A 69 -0.61 9.92 -2.55
N VAL A 70 0.11 9.16 -1.72
CA VAL A 70 1.56 9.32 -1.53
C VAL A 70 2.32 9.17 -2.85
N ALA A 71 2.01 8.15 -3.65
CA ALA A 71 2.66 7.93 -4.94
C ALA A 71 2.43 9.11 -5.90
N LEU A 72 1.18 9.51 -6.08
CA LEU A 72 0.82 10.57 -7.01
C LEU A 72 1.40 11.93 -6.58
N THR A 73 1.21 12.33 -5.33
CA THR A 73 1.60 13.67 -4.84
C THR A 73 3.11 13.86 -4.65
N ASN A 74 3.88 12.76 -4.52
CA ASN A 74 5.34 12.85 -4.39
C ASN A 74 6.08 12.63 -5.72
N CYS A 75 5.44 12.03 -6.73
CA CYS A 75 6.07 11.77 -8.02
C CYS A 75 5.67 12.76 -9.12
N LEU A 76 4.56 13.48 -8.94
CA LEU A 76 3.94 14.30 -9.97
C LEU A 76 3.61 15.70 -9.45
N ASN A 77 3.51 16.66 -10.37
CA ASN A 77 3.02 18.00 -10.09
C ASN A 77 1.53 18.12 -10.45
N GLN A 78 0.85 19.09 -9.86
CA GLN A 78 -0.54 19.37 -10.20
C GLN A 78 -0.67 19.67 -11.71
N GLY A 79 -1.63 19.03 -12.36
CA GLY A 79 -1.85 19.13 -13.80
C GLY A 79 -1.04 18.18 -14.66
N ASP A 80 -0.11 17.41 -14.08
CA ASP A 80 0.60 16.36 -14.83
C ASP A 80 -0.39 15.30 -15.32
N LYS A 81 -0.09 14.75 -16.51
CA LYS A 81 -0.93 13.73 -17.14
C LYS A 81 -0.67 12.35 -16.55
N VAL A 82 -1.75 11.66 -16.19
CA VAL A 82 -1.73 10.29 -15.65
C VAL A 82 -2.58 9.38 -16.54
N LEU A 83 -1.96 8.34 -17.08
CA LEU A 83 -2.65 7.29 -17.83
C LEU A 83 -3.08 6.16 -16.89
N ILE A 84 -4.36 5.84 -16.91
CA ILE A 84 -4.93 4.79 -16.07
C ILE A 84 -5.75 3.81 -16.90
N TYR A 85 -5.43 2.52 -16.80
CA TYR A 85 -6.25 1.43 -17.35
C TYR A 85 -7.29 1.01 -16.33
N ARG A 86 -8.57 1.19 -16.66
CA ARG A 86 -9.70 0.84 -15.79
C ARG A 86 -10.31 -0.51 -16.21
N PHE A 87 -9.92 -1.56 -15.51
CA PHE A 87 -10.42 -2.93 -15.74
C PHE A 87 -10.89 -3.61 -14.45
N GLY A 88 -11.22 -2.83 -13.42
CA GLY A 88 -11.75 -3.29 -12.14
C GLY A 88 -11.96 -2.13 -11.17
N GLN A 89 -12.49 -2.45 -9.99
CA GLN A 89 -12.87 -1.46 -8.98
C GLN A 89 -11.71 -0.58 -8.52
N PHE A 90 -10.53 -1.17 -8.30
CA PHE A 90 -9.37 -0.40 -7.82
C PHE A 90 -8.83 0.56 -8.88
N GLY A 91 -8.81 0.17 -10.17
CA GLY A 91 -8.46 1.07 -11.26
C GLY A 91 -9.45 2.24 -11.36
N HIS A 92 -10.75 1.99 -11.15
CA HIS A 92 -11.77 3.04 -11.07
C HIS A 92 -11.51 4.01 -9.92
N LEU A 93 -11.32 3.50 -8.70
CA LEU A 93 -11.08 4.31 -7.51
C LEU A 93 -9.78 5.11 -7.61
N TRP A 94 -8.73 4.55 -8.21
CA TRP A 94 -7.49 5.26 -8.44
C TRP A 94 -7.67 6.44 -9.41
N ALA A 95 -8.39 6.23 -10.52
CA ALA A 95 -8.70 7.30 -11.46
C ALA A 95 -9.46 8.45 -10.79
N GLU A 96 -10.44 8.13 -9.95
CA GLU A 96 -11.20 9.14 -9.20
C GLU A 96 -10.31 9.88 -8.16
N ALA A 97 -9.41 9.17 -7.49
CA ALA A 97 -8.46 9.78 -6.56
C ALA A 97 -7.51 10.75 -7.30
N ALA A 98 -6.93 10.34 -8.42
CA ALA A 98 -6.05 11.17 -9.22
C ALA A 98 -6.74 12.44 -9.73
N LYS A 99 -7.99 12.33 -10.21
CA LYS A 99 -8.79 13.51 -10.62
C LYS A 99 -9.03 14.48 -9.46
N LYS A 100 -9.39 13.96 -8.26
CA LYS A 100 -9.61 14.78 -7.07
C LYS A 100 -8.34 15.50 -6.60
N LEU A 101 -7.18 14.92 -6.84
CA LEU A 101 -5.88 15.53 -6.56
C LEU A 101 -5.46 16.57 -7.60
N GLY A 102 -6.23 16.77 -8.67
CA GLY A 102 -6.00 17.80 -9.68
C GLY A 102 -5.07 17.38 -10.82
N PHE A 103 -4.89 16.08 -11.05
CA PHE A 103 -4.15 15.56 -12.19
C PHE A 103 -5.00 15.51 -13.47
N ASP A 104 -4.38 15.63 -14.64
CA ASP A 104 -5.00 15.37 -15.94
C ASP A 104 -5.04 13.86 -16.19
N VAL A 105 -6.20 13.25 -15.99
CA VAL A 105 -6.35 11.80 -16.01
C VAL A 105 -6.94 11.31 -17.32
N GLU A 106 -6.13 10.59 -18.08
CA GLU A 106 -6.56 9.82 -19.25
C GLU A 106 -6.91 8.39 -18.84
N VAL A 107 -8.17 7.99 -19.06
CA VAL A 107 -8.67 6.67 -18.67
C VAL A 107 -8.92 5.81 -19.91
N HIS A 108 -8.23 4.66 -19.98
CA HIS A 108 -8.51 3.62 -20.96
C HIS A 108 -9.37 2.53 -20.34
N GLU A 109 -10.59 2.40 -20.89
CA GLU A 109 -11.54 1.38 -20.45
C GLU A 109 -11.15 0.02 -20.99
N ILE A 110 -11.04 -0.95 -20.11
CA ILE A 110 -10.85 -2.35 -20.45
C ILE A 110 -12.02 -3.14 -19.83
N GLU A 111 -12.52 -4.13 -20.54
CA GLU A 111 -13.54 -5.02 -20.02
C GLU A 111 -13.07 -5.68 -18.71
N TRP A 112 -13.89 -5.64 -17.68
CA TRP A 112 -13.56 -6.25 -16.39
C TRP A 112 -13.31 -7.75 -16.55
N GLY A 113 -12.26 -8.24 -15.92
CA GLY A 113 -11.79 -9.63 -16.04
C GLY A 113 -10.83 -9.87 -17.21
N LYS A 114 -10.57 -8.86 -18.04
CA LYS A 114 -9.53 -8.89 -19.06
C LYS A 114 -8.24 -8.24 -18.56
N GLY A 115 -7.12 -8.66 -19.13
CA GLY A 115 -5.83 -8.00 -18.91
C GLY A 115 -5.65 -6.79 -19.82
N ILE A 116 -4.65 -5.96 -19.49
CA ILE A 116 -4.21 -4.86 -20.35
C ILE A 116 -3.71 -5.46 -21.67
N PRO A 117 -4.21 -5.00 -22.84
CA PRO A 117 -3.72 -5.50 -24.13
C PRO A 117 -2.24 -5.15 -24.32
N PHE A 118 -1.48 -6.10 -24.78
CA PHE A 118 -0.12 -5.83 -25.26
C PHE A 118 -0.22 -5.19 -26.64
N PHE A 119 0.45 -4.05 -26.80
CA PHE A 119 0.59 -3.37 -28.08
C PHE A 119 1.95 -3.72 -28.71
#